data_dab85f40467763a4a6a0b406b7fc87e4
#
_entry.id   dab85f40467763a4a6a0b406b7fc87e4
#
_cell.length_a   1.000
_cell.length_b   1.000
_cell.length_c   1.000
_cell.angle_alpha   90.00
_cell.angle_beta   90.00
_cell.angle_gamma   90.00
#
_symmetry.space_group_name_H-M   'P 1'
#
loop_
_entity.id
_entity.type
_entity.pdbx_description
1 polymer ?
#
loop_
_entity_poly.entity_id
_entity_poly.type
_entity_poly.pdbx_seq_one_letter_code
_entity_poly.pdbx_strand_id
1 'polypeptide(L)'
;DDDKLREECGIFGVSRAETASAIVALGLHALQHRGQEAAGITSWDGHEFHTHRAMGHVAGNFDRDYVIRGLPGGSACGHVRYSTTGETSLRNVQPLYAELNSGGFAVAHNGNISNAMKLRRELIRRGSIFQSTSDTEVIIHLVATSSYRTLLDKFIDALKQVEGAYSLIVMTPEGMIACRDPLGIRPLVMGTLGDATIFASETVALDVVGADYVRT
;
A
#
# COMPACT_ATOMS: atom_id res chain seq x y z
N ASP A 1 -11.83 -23.06 18.24
CA ASP A 1 -10.42 -23.46 18.09
C ASP A 1 -10.07 -23.42 16.61
N ASP A 2 -9.83 -22.24 16.07
CA ASP A 2 -9.40 -22.09 14.69
C ASP A 2 -8.05 -21.35 14.70
N ASP A 3 -7.01 -22.10 15.04
CA ASP A 3 -5.61 -21.68 15.09
C ASP A 3 -5.00 -21.63 13.66
N LYS A 4 -5.83 -21.26 12.69
CA LYS A 4 -5.39 -20.99 11.32
C LYS A 4 -4.84 -19.58 11.26
N LEU A 5 -3.55 -19.46 10.95
CA LEU A 5 -2.94 -18.21 10.53
C LEU A 5 -3.79 -17.64 9.37
N ARG A 6 -4.65 -16.67 9.68
CA ARG A 6 -5.41 -15.95 8.65
C ARG A 6 -4.52 -14.86 8.11
N GLU A 7 -4.24 -14.94 6.83
CA GLU A 7 -3.60 -13.86 6.10
C GLU A 7 -4.57 -12.68 6.05
N GLU A 8 -4.19 -11.58 6.64
CA GLU A 8 -5.01 -10.38 6.76
C GLU A 8 -4.43 -9.27 5.91
N CYS A 9 -5.28 -8.48 5.26
CA CYS A 9 -4.95 -7.45 4.29
C CYS A 9 -4.38 -7.97 2.96
N GLY A 10 -4.55 -7.19 1.92
CA GLY A 10 -3.98 -7.43 0.59
C GLY A 10 -3.53 -6.12 -0.04
N ILE A 11 -2.40 -6.15 -0.74
CA ILE A 11 -1.87 -5.03 -1.50
C ILE A 11 -1.73 -5.38 -2.96
N PHE A 12 -1.94 -4.38 -3.83
CA PHE A 12 -1.80 -4.49 -5.27
C PHE A 12 -1.26 -3.19 -5.84
N GLY A 13 -0.33 -3.25 -6.78
CA GLY A 13 0.25 -2.08 -7.42
C GLY A 13 0.54 -2.31 -8.89
N VAL A 14 0.34 -1.28 -9.68
CA VAL A 14 0.58 -1.27 -11.14
C VAL A 14 1.36 -0.03 -11.51
N SER A 15 2.38 -0.19 -12.33
CA SER A 15 3.17 0.90 -12.89
C SER A 15 3.25 0.76 -14.40
N ARG A 16 3.12 1.89 -15.13
CA ARG A 16 3.16 2.00 -16.59
C ARG A 16 1.99 1.32 -17.30
N ALA A 17 0.75 1.61 -16.87
CA ALA A 17 -0.47 1.16 -17.51
C ALA A 17 -1.44 2.32 -17.74
N GLU A 18 -2.06 2.44 -18.91
CA GLU A 18 -3.02 3.52 -19.20
C GLU A 18 -4.22 3.55 -18.24
N THR A 19 -4.63 2.39 -17.74
CA THR A 19 -5.79 2.23 -16.84
C THR A 19 -5.37 1.65 -15.49
N ALA A 20 -4.28 2.17 -14.91
CA ALA A 20 -3.66 1.62 -13.70
C ALA A 20 -4.67 1.42 -12.56
N SER A 21 -5.54 2.40 -12.28
CA SER A 21 -6.54 2.33 -11.20
C SER A 21 -7.59 1.25 -11.43
N ALA A 22 -8.02 1.03 -12.68
CA ALA A 22 -8.97 -0.03 -13.01
C ALA A 22 -8.34 -1.42 -12.82
N ILE A 23 -7.08 -1.59 -13.22
CA ILE A 23 -6.34 -2.84 -12.99
C ILE A 23 -6.15 -3.07 -11.50
N VAL A 24 -5.82 -2.03 -10.71
CA VAL A 24 -5.71 -2.13 -9.24
C VAL A 24 -7.05 -2.52 -8.63
N ALA A 25 -8.16 -1.91 -9.04
CA ALA A 25 -9.49 -2.26 -8.53
C ALA A 25 -9.83 -3.75 -8.79
N LEU A 26 -9.52 -4.27 -9.98
CA LEU A 26 -9.72 -5.67 -10.33
C LEU A 26 -8.81 -6.60 -9.50
N GLY A 27 -7.53 -6.24 -9.34
CA GLY A 27 -6.58 -6.99 -8.51
C GLY A 27 -6.98 -7.01 -7.03
N LEU A 28 -7.46 -5.88 -6.49
CA LEU A 28 -7.99 -5.81 -5.13
C LEU A 28 -9.28 -6.62 -4.96
N HIS A 29 -10.13 -6.68 -5.99
CA HIS A 29 -11.31 -7.53 -5.97
C HIS A 29 -10.91 -9.02 -5.87
N ALA A 30 -9.89 -9.45 -6.59
CA ALA A 30 -9.33 -10.80 -6.47
C ALA A 30 -8.76 -11.08 -5.06
N LEU A 31 -8.26 -10.05 -4.36
CA LEU A 31 -7.74 -10.13 -2.99
C LEU A 31 -8.82 -9.88 -1.91
N GLN A 32 -10.10 -9.78 -2.26
CA GLN A 32 -11.18 -9.44 -1.32
C GLN A 32 -11.32 -10.44 -0.16
N HIS A 33 -10.93 -11.69 -0.37
CA HIS A 33 -10.90 -12.72 0.69
C HIS A 33 -9.91 -12.39 1.82
N ARG A 34 -8.92 -11.53 1.57
CA ARG A 34 -7.94 -11.06 2.54
C ARG A 34 -8.40 -9.85 3.35
N GLY A 35 -9.39 -9.09 2.87
CA GLY A 35 -9.88 -7.91 3.57
C GLY A 35 -11.23 -7.44 3.04
N GLN A 36 -12.22 -7.30 3.93
CA GLN A 36 -13.61 -6.99 3.59
C GLN A 36 -14.16 -5.72 4.25
N GLU A 37 -13.36 -5.07 5.09
CA GLU A 37 -13.85 -3.94 5.90
C GLU A 37 -13.69 -2.60 5.21
N ALA A 38 -12.63 -2.44 4.45
CA ALA A 38 -12.35 -1.21 3.73
C ALA A 38 -11.37 -1.45 2.59
N ALA A 39 -11.40 -0.57 1.61
CA ALA A 39 -10.46 -0.57 0.49
C ALA A 39 -10.06 0.85 0.12
N GLY A 40 -8.87 1.01 -0.45
CA GLY A 40 -8.40 2.27 -0.97
C GLY A 40 -7.48 2.09 -2.17
N ILE A 41 -7.48 3.09 -3.03
CA ILE A 41 -6.59 3.20 -4.19
C ILE A 41 -6.01 4.61 -4.22
N THR A 42 -4.72 4.69 -4.47
CA THR A 42 -4.02 5.94 -4.80
C THR A 42 -3.38 5.80 -6.17
N SER A 43 -3.57 6.79 -7.05
CA SER A 43 -2.95 6.86 -8.37
C SER A 43 -2.04 8.06 -8.51
N TRP A 44 -1.13 8.01 -9.49
CA TRP A 44 -0.23 9.07 -9.88
C TRP A 44 -0.39 9.37 -11.38
N ASP A 45 -0.75 10.61 -11.71
CA ASP A 45 -1.02 11.02 -13.10
C ASP A 45 0.16 11.70 -13.81
N GLY A 46 1.31 11.77 -13.13
CA GLY A 46 2.50 12.47 -13.60
C GLY A 46 2.66 13.87 -12.98
N HIS A 47 1.65 14.40 -12.30
CA HIS A 47 1.63 15.72 -11.69
C HIS A 47 1.20 15.71 -10.23
N GLU A 48 0.15 14.96 -9.90
CA GLU A 48 -0.38 14.87 -8.54
C GLU A 48 -0.91 13.46 -8.20
N PHE A 49 -1.05 13.21 -6.91
CA PHE A 49 -1.61 11.97 -6.39
C PHE A 49 -3.11 12.13 -6.14
N HIS A 50 -3.87 11.15 -6.61
CA HIS A 50 -5.31 11.07 -6.41
C HIS A 50 -5.62 9.87 -5.53
N THR A 51 -6.42 10.05 -4.49
CA THR A 51 -6.74 8.98 -3.53
C THR A 51 -8.24 8.85 -3.33
N HIS A 52 -8.75 7.62 -3.42
CA HIS A 52 -10.10 7.27 -2.99
C HIS A 52 -10.03 6.14 -1.97
N ARG A 53 -10.72 6.34 -0.84
CA ARG A 53 -10.81 5.36 0.26
C ARG A 53 -12.26 5.18 0.66
N ALA A 54 -12.67 3.93 0.88
CA ALA A 54 -14.05 3.60 1.21
C ALA A 54 -14.12 2.46 2.22
N MET A 55 -15.19 2.49 3.02
CA MET A 55 -15.56 1.39 3.89
C MET A 55 -16.28 0.31 3.07
N GLY A 56 -16.10 -0.96 3.45
CA GLY A 56 -16.72 -2.10 2.79
C GLY A 56 -15.89 -2.68 1.66
N HIS A 57 -16.53 -3.44 0.80
CA HIS A 57 -15.91 -4.21 -0.27
C HIS A 57 -15.42 -3.33 -1.42
N VAL A 58 -14.50 -3.87 -2.22
CA VAL A 58 -14.04 -3.26 -3.48
C VAL A 58 -15.22 -3.13 -4.43
N ALA A 59 -16.01 -4.19 -4.61
CA ALA A 59 -17.27 -4.15 -5.33
C ALA A 59 -18.25 -3.18 -4.64
N GLY A 60 -18.92 -2.34 -5.42
CA GLY A 60 -19.82 -1.30 -4.93
C GLY A 60 -19.12 0.05 -4.60
N ASN A 61 -17.80 0.04 -4.38
CA ASN A 61 -17.03 1.25 -4.14
C ASN A 61 -16.13 1.64 -5.32
N PHE A 62 -15.54 0.67 -6.03
CA PHE A 62 -14.60 0.91 -7.12
C PHE A 62 -15.09 0.39 -8.48
N ASP A 63 -16.30 -0.11 -8.58
CA ASP A 63 -17.00 -0.49 -9.83
C ASP A 63 -17.72 0.69 -10.50
N ARG A 64 -17.72 1.86 -9.87
CA ARG A 64 -18.37 3.07 -10.37
C ARG A 64 -17.42 3.85 -11.24
N ASP A 65 -17.79 4.09 -12.50
CA ASP A 65 -16.99 4.82 -13.48
C ASP A 65 -16.43 6.15 -12.98
N TYR A 66 -17.20 6.90 -12.18
CA TYR A 66 -16.74 8.20 -11.70
C TYR A 66 -15.61 8.08 -10.67
N VAL A 67 -15.56 6.97 -9.89
CA VAL A 67 -14.47 6.72 -8.92
C VAL A 67 -13.18 6.45 -9.68
N ILE A 68 -13.22 5.54 -10.68
CA ILE A 68 -12.04 5.21 -11.48
C ILE A 68 -11.57 6.42 -12.29
N ARG A 69 -12.49 7.21 -12.86
CA ARG A 69 -12.13 8.47 -13.55
C ARG A 69 -11.53 9.52 -12.61
N GLY A 70 -11.87 9.49 -11.33
CA GLY A 70 -11.27 10.34 -10.29
C GLY A 70 -9.88 9.86 -9.83
N LEU A 71 -9.37 8.77 -10.39
CA LEU A 71 -8.06 8.18 -10.11
C LEU A 71 -7.24 8.03 -11.41
N PRO A 72 -6.95 9.14 -12.12
CA PRO A 72 -6.22 9.11 -13.37
C PRO A 72 -4.77 8.69 -13.17
N GLY A 73 -4.10 8.37 -14.27
CA GLY A 73 -2.66 8.18 -14.34
C GLY A 73 -2.20 6.77 -14.68
N GLY A 74 -0.89 6.68 -14.91
CA GLY A 74 -0.23 5.47 -15.39
C GLY A 74 0.33 4.57 -14.30
N SER A 75 0.19 4.97 -13.03
CA SER A 75 0.59 4.18 -11.88
C SER A 75 -0.45 4.27 -10.77
N ALA A 76 -0.72 3.18 -10.10
CA ALA A 76 -1.64 3.14 -8.97
C ALA A 76 -1.26 2.02 -7.99
N CYS A 77 -1.55 2.23 -6.72
CA CYS A 77 -1.46 1.18 -5.70
C CYS A 77 -2.72 1.17 -4.84
N GLY A 78 -3.04 0.01 -4.28
CA GLY A 78 -4.24 -0.15 -3.49
C GLY A 78 -4.08 -1.19 -2.39
N HIS A 79 -5.08 -1.19 -1.50
CA HIS A 79 -5.11 -2.00 -0.31
C HIS A 79 -6.54 -2.44 0.02
N VAL A 80 -6.71 -3.70 0.43
CA VAL A 80 -7.91 -4.21 1.09
C VAL A 80 -7.58 -4.51 2.55
N ARG A 81 -8.43 -4.01 3.45
CA ARG A 81 -8.23 -4.06 4.89
C ARG A 81 -9.07 -5.14 5.54
N TYR A 82 -8.42 -5.91 6.40
CA TYR A 82 -9.05 -6.67 7.46
C TYR A 82 -8.57 -6.13 8.81
N SER A 83 -9.46 -5.92 9.77
CA SER A 83 -9.10 -5.45 11.11
C SER A 83 -9.43 -6.53 12.14
N THR A 84 -8.45 -6.90 12.95
CA THR A 84 -8.63 -7.84 14.07
C THR A 84 -9.02 -7.13 15.37
N THR A 85 -8.78 -5.81 15.46
CA THR A 85 -8.99 -5.06 16.71
C THR A 85 -9.35 -3.60 16.43
N GLY A 86 -10.44 -3.13 17.03
CA GLY A 86 -10.82 -1.71 17.09
C GLY A 86 -11.78 -1.25 15.99
N GLU A 87 -12.34 -0.07 16.16
CA GLU A 87 -13.21 0.58 15.16
C GLU A 87 -12.45 0.82 13.86
N THR A 88 -12.99 0.32 12.75
CA THR A 88 -12.45 0.61 11.43
C THR A 88 -12.78 2.06 11.09
N SER A 89 -11.77 2.90 11.09
CA SER A 89 -11.88 4.32 10.76
C SER A 89 -11.29 4.59 9.38
N LEU A 90 -11.95 5.43 8.59
CA LEU A 90 -11.49 5.84 7.27
C LEU A 90 -10.05 6.39 7.27
N ARG A 91 -9.62 7.01 8.39
CA ARG A 91 -8.23 7.50 8.57
C ARG A 91 -7.17 6.40 8.56
N ASN A 92 -7.57 5.14 8.84
CA ASN A 92 -6.70 3.96 8.85
C ASN A 92 -6.72 3.19 7.54
N VAL A 93 -7.58 3.58 6.59
CA VAL A 93 -7.67 2.93 5.28
C VAL A 93 -6.48 3.36 4.44
N GLN A 94 -5.80 2.36 3.89
CA GLN A 94 -4.63 2.56 3.05
C GLN A 94 -5.02 2.52 1.55
N PRO A 95 -4.16 3.06 0.66
CA PRO A 95 -2.83 3.62 0.90
C PRO A 95 -2.88 4.88 1.77
N LEU A 96 -1.87 5.04 2.66
CA LEU A 96 -1.64 6.30 3.33
C LEU A 96 -0.78 7.19 2.42
N TYR A 97 -1.15 8.47 2.36
CA TYR A 97 -0.44 9.47 1.56
C TYR A 97 0.05 10.61 2.43
N ALA A 98 1.24 11.12 2.11
CA ALA A 98 1.77 12.34 2.66
C ALA A 98 2.55 13.12 1.59
N GLU A 99 2.41 14.43 1.61
CA GLU A 99 3.30 15.33 0.87
C GLU A 99 4.53 15.60 1.72
N LEU A 100 5.69 15.22 1.22
CA LEU A 100 6.97 15.42 1.88
C LEU A 100 7.75 16.51 1.15
N ASN A 101 8.74 17.09 1.81
CA ASN A 101 9.65 18.07 1.16
C ASN A 101 10.38 17.50 -0.08
N SER A 102 10.46 16.18 -0.17
CA SER A 102 11.07 15.45 -1.30
C SER A 102 10.05 14.91 -2.32
N GLY A 103 8.78 15.33 -2.24
CA GLY A 103 7.68 14.92 -3.10
C GLY A 103 6.65 14.04 -2.42
N GLY A 104 5.58 13.70 -3.13
CA GLY A 104 4.50 12.86 -2.65
C GLY A 104 4.95 11.44 -2.35
N PHE A 105 4.42 10.86 -1.29
CA PHE A 105 4.72 9.50 -0.83
C PHE A 105 3.42 8.77 -0.46
N ALA A 106 3.08 7.75 -1.22
CA ALA A 106 1.94 6.88 -0.92
C ALA A 106 2.43 5.48 -0.55
N VAL A 107 1.85 4.86 0.48
CA VAL A 107 2.26 3.54 0.96
C VAL A 107 1.07 2.65 1.26
N ALA A 108 1.09 1.43 0.71
CA ALA A 108 0.22 0.31 1.04
C ALA A 108 1.05 -0.78 1.74
N HIS A 109 0.54 -1.29 2.85
CA HIS A 109 1.23 -2.21 3.76
C HIS A 109 0.34 -3.42 4.08
N ASN A 110 0.87 -4.60 3.86
CA ASN A 110 0.34 -5.86 4.39
C ASN A 110 1.32 -6.41 5.42
N GLY A 111 0.91 -6.52 6.68
CA GLY A 111 1.74 -7.05 7.74
C GLY A 111 1.58 -6.35 9.07
N ASN A 112 2.62 -6.46 9.90
CA ASN A 112 2.66 -5.87 11.23
C ASN A 112 4.09 -5.42 11.56
N ILE A 113 4.22 -4.16 11.95
CA ILE A 113 5.47 -3.56 12.42
C ILE A 113 5.53 -3.73 13.94
N SER A 114 6.28 -4.71 14.40
CA SER A 114 6.31 -5.13 15.81
C SER A 114 6.82 -4.03 16.75
N ASN A 115 7.74 -3.19 16.30
CA ASN A 115 8.28 -2.08 17.07
C ASN A 115 7.58 -0.72 16.82
N ALA A 116 6.44 -0.71 16.11
CA ALA A 116 5.72 0.51 15.72
C ALA A 116 5.40 1.43 16.91
N MET A 117 4.94 0.86 18.02
CA MET A 117 4.58 1.64 19.22
C MET A 117 5.79 2.34 19.87
N LYS A 118 6.98 1.73 19.80
CA LYS A 118 8.22 2.33 20.27
C LYS A 118 8.61 3.49 19.36
N LEU A 119 8.69 3.24 18.06
CA LEU A 119 9.03 4.24 17.04
C LEU A 119 8.05 5.42 17.07
N ARG A 120 6.75 5.15 17.17
CA ARG A 120 5.71 6.18 17.27
C ARG A 120 5.94 7.12 18.46
N ARG A 121 6.24 6.58 19.64
CA ARG A 121 6.53 7.39 20.84
C ARG A 121 7.78 8.29 20.64
N GLU A 122 8.82 7.75 20.02
CA GLU A 122 10.05 8.50 19.72
C GLU A 122 9.78 9.63 18.71
N LEU A 123 9.04 9.35 17.65
CA LEU A 123 8.66 10.32 16.63
C LEU A 123 7.79 11.44 17.21
N ILE A 124 6.80 11.13 18.05
CA ILE A 124 5.96 12.13 18.74
C ILE A 124 6.83 13.05 19.61
N ARG A 125 7.81 12.52 20.36
CA ARG A 125 8.73 13.34 21.16
C ARG A 125 9.58 14.29 20.29
N ARG A 126 9.80 13.96 19.03
CA ARG A 126 10.50 14.80 18.04
C ARG A 126 9.57 15.75 17.28
N GLY A 127 8.27 15.78 17.63
CA GLY A 127 7.29 16.68 17.05
C GLY A 127 6.44 16.11 15.91
N SER A 128 6.53 14.81 15.59
CA SER A 128 5.68 14.18 14.58
C SER A 128 4.22 14.17 15.02
N ILE A 129 3.32 14.52 14.10
CA ILE A 129 1.87 14.57 14.33
C ILE A 129 1.22 13.43 13.55
N PHE A 130 0.70 12.43 14.26
CA PHE A 130 0.03 11.29 13.68
C PHE A 130 -1.45 11.55 13.43
N GLN A 131 -1.95 11.14 12.27
CA GLN A 131 -3.35 11.29 11.86
C GLN A 131 -4.16 9.99 12.02
N SER A 132 -3.48 8.85 12.01
CA SER A 132 -4.07 7.52 12.13
C SER A 132 -3.55 6.75 13.34
N THR A 133 -4.15 5.61 13.61
CA THR A 133 -3.62 4.64 14.59
C THR A 133 -2.85 3.50 13.92
N SER A 134 -2.71 3.54 12.59
CA SER A 134 -1.99 2.52 11.81
C SER A 134 -0.49 2.53 12.13
N ASP A 135 0.10 1.36 12.22
CA ASP A 135 1.54 1.17 12.31
C ASP A 135 2.26 1.64 11.02
N THR A 136 1.59 1.56 9.88
CA THR A 136 2.08 2.02 8.58
C THR A 136 2.47 3.51 8.58
N GLU A 137 1.76 4.35 9.35
CA GLU A 137 2.07 5.79 9.42
C GLU A 137 3.45 6.07 10.02
N VAL A 138 3.99 5.16 10.82
CA VAL A 138 5.37 5.25 11.34
C VAL A 138 6.38 5.30 10.20
N ILE A 139 6.16 4.53 9.13
CA ILE A 139 7.05 4.56 7.95
C ILE A 139 7.09 5.96 7.33
N ILE A 140 5.93 6.59 7.16
CA ILE A 140 5.84 7.95 6.60
C ILE A 140 6.68 8.94 7.42
N HIS A 141 6.54 8.90 8.74
CA HIS A 141 7.28 9.80 9.62
C HIS A 141 8.78 9.51 9.66
N LEU A 142 9.19 8.25 9.57
CA LEU A 142 10.61 7.88 9.45
C LEU A 142 11.19 8.40 8.13
N VAL A 143 10.48 8.27 7.02
CA VAL A 143 10.88 8.85 5.72
C VAL A 143 10.95 10.37 5.79
N ALA A 144 9.94 11.02 6.37
CA ALA A 144 9.88 12.47 6.51
C ALA A 144 11.05 13.06 7.33
N THR A 145 11.47 12.35 8.37
CA THR A 145 12.53 12.80 9.31
C THR A 145 13.93 12.32 8.94
N SER A 146 14.06 11.49 7.91
CA SER A 146 15.37 11.01 7.43
C SER A 146 16.18 12.14 6.80
N SER A 147 17.48 12.16 7.10
CA SER A 147 18.44 13.16 6.61
C SER A 147 18.96 12.90 5.19
N TYR A 148 18.63 11.77 4.60
CA TYR A 148 19.01 11.44 3.23
C TYR A 148 18.32 12.36 2.21
N ARG A 149 18.86 12.41 0.99
CA ARG A 149 18.38 13.34 -0.06
C ARG A 149 17.24 12.78 -0.90
N THR A 150 17.41 11.56 -1.42
CA THR A 150 16.42 10.94 -2.31
C THR A 150 15.33 10.25 -1.52
N LEU A 151 14.11 10.16 -2.07
CA LEU A 151 13.02 9.41 -1.43
C LEU A 151 13.37 7.94 -1.24
N LEU A 152 14.07 7.33 -2.20
CA LEU A 152 14.52 5.94 -2.10
C LEU A 152 15.48 5.75 -0.91
N ASP A 153 16.48 6.60 -0.76
CA ASP A 153 17.44 6.49 0.37
C ASP A 153 16.76 6.73 1.71
N LYS A 154 15.81 7.69 1.79
CA LYS A 154 14.99 7.94 2.99
C LYS A 154 14.15 6.74 3.34
N PHE A 155 13.56 6.09 2.34
CA PHE A 155 12.75 4.89 2.54
C PHE A 155 13.62 3.70 3.00
N ILE A 156 14.79 3.50 2.40
CA ILE A 156 15.74 2.47 2.85
C ILE A 156 16.18 2.73 4.30
N ASP A 157 16.45 4.00 4.67
CA ASP A 157 16.79 4.40 6.03
C ASP A 157 15.66 4.12 7.03
N ALA A 158 14.42 4.39 6.63
CA ALA A 158 13.24 4.05 7.42
C ALA A 158 13.11 2.53 7.63
N LEU A 159 13.32 1.72 6.59
CA LEU A 159 13.23 0.25 6.68
C LEU A 159 14.28 -0.36 7.59
N LYS A 160 15.47 0.24 7.73
CA LYS A 160 16.49 -0.22 8.70
C LYS A 160 16.08 -0.07 10.15
N GLN A 161 15.08 0.75 10.45
CA GLN A 161 14.57 1.00 11.79
C GLN A 161 13.32 0.17 12.10
N VAL A 162 12.68 -0.40 11.07
CA VAL A 162 11.43 -1.17 11.18
C VAL A 162 11.74 -2.63 11.47
N GLU A 163 11.04 -3.20 12.46
CA GLU A 163 11.06 -4.62 12.80
C GLU A 163 9.67 -5.22 12.59
N GLY A 164 9.61 -6.45 12.06
CA GLY A 164 8.35 -7.16 11.87
C GLY A 164 8.26 -7.91 10.56
N ALA A 165 7.06 -8.40 10.26
CA ALA A 165 6.72 -9.09 9.03
C ALA A 165 5.87 -8.17 8.16
N TYR A 166 6.34 -7.82 6.97
CA TYR A 166 5.66 -6.86 6.10
C TYR A 166 5.92 -7.11 4.62
N SER A 167 4.96 -6.73 3.80
CA SER A 167 5.15 -6.40 2.41
C SER A 167 4.59 -5.00 2.13
N LEU A 168 5.29 -4.21 1.34
CA LEU A 168 5.02 -2.81 1.09
C LEU A 168 5.02 -2.52 -0.40
N ILE A 169 4.05 -1.72 -0.83
CA ILE A 169 4.09 -1.04 -2.12
C ILE A 169 4.11 0.47 -1.84
N VAL A 170 5.13 1.12 -2.32
CA VAL A 170 5.33 2.57 -2.19
C VAL A 170 5.30 3.20 -3.56
N MET A 171 4.61 4.31 -3.67
CA MET A 171 4.55 5.11 -4.90
C MET A 171 5.06 6.52 -4.62
N THR A 172 5.97 6.98 -5.46
CA THR A 172 6.58 8.31 -5.45
C THR A 172 6.48 8.94 -6.84
N PRO A 173 6.74 10.23 -7.03
CA PRO A 173 6.83 10.83 -8.37
C PRO A 173 7.87 10.16 -9.26
N GLU A 174 8.92 9.56 -8.69
CA GLU A 174 10.01 8.90 -9.41
C GLU A 174 9.66 7.46 -9.84
N GLY A 175 8.65 6.84 -9.23
CA GLY A 175 8.20 5.49 -9.56
C GLY A 175 7.64 4.69 -8.39
N MET A 176 7.48 3.40 -8.63
CA MET A 176 6.94 2.45 -7.66
C MET A 176 8.05 1.56 -7.10
N ILE A 177 8.00 1.35 -5.79
CA ILE A 177 8.92 0.48 -5.05
C ILE A 177 8.07 -0.60 -4.38
N ALA A 178 8.46 -1.86 -4.53
CA ALA A 178 7.88 -2.96 -3.79
C ALA A 178 8.96 -3.69 -2.99
N CYS A 179 8.69 -3.97 -1.74
CA CYS A 179 9.62 -4.69 -0.88
C CYS A 179 8.87 -5.53 0.16
N ARG A 180 9.57 -6.50 0.73
CA ARG A 180 9.08 -7.29 1.85
C ARG A 180 10.16 -7.45 2.93
N ASP A 181 9.75 -7.91 4.10
CA ASP A 181 10.65 -8.17 5.22
C ASP A 181 11.79 -9.13 4.84
N PRO A 182 12.94 -9.06 5.53
CA PRO A 182 14.12 -9.85 5.19
C PRO A 182 13.91 -11.37 5.26
N LEU A 183 12.92 -11.84 6.01
CA LEU A 183 12.58 -13.26 6.14
C LEU A 183 11.54 -13.71 5.12
N GLY A 184 10.92 -12.75 4.39
CA GLY A 184 9.89 -13.02 3.39
C GLY A 184 8.63 -13.66 3.98
N ILE A 185 8.25 -13.29 5.21
CA ILE A 185 7.10 -13.84 5.93
C ILE A 185 5.79 -13.44 5.24
N ARG A 186 5.68 -12.15 4.84
CA ARG A 186 4.50 -11.69 4.10
C ARG A 186 4.67 -11.92 2.61
N PRO A 187 3.63 -12.44 1.94
CA PRO A 187 3.71 -12.72 0.52
C PRO A 187 3.76 -11.44 -0.32
N LEU A 188 4.56 -11.47 -1.37
CA LEU A 188 4.62 -10.44 -2.39
C LEU A 188 5.11 -11.08 -3.67
N VAL A 189 4.34 -10.94 -4.73
CA VAL A 189 4.65 -11.46 -6.06
C VAL A 189 4.77 -10.33 -7.07
N MET A 190 5.57 -10.54 -8.10
CA MET A 190 5.76 -9.63 -9.23
C MET A 190 5.28 -10.30 -10.50
N GLY A 191 4.57 -9.55 -11.32
CA GLY A 191 4.14 -9.94 -12.66
C GLY A 191 4.29 -8.83 -13.67
N THR A 192 4.03 -9.15 -14.94
CA THR A 192 4.01 -8.20 -16.05
C THR A 192 2.73 -8.33 -16.86
N LEU A 193 2.23 -7.21 -17.37
CA LEU A 193 1.08 -7.14 -18.28
C LEU A 193 1.45 -6.18 -19.42
N GLY A 194 1.91 -6.71 -20.56
CA GLY A 194 2.56 -5.91 -21.58
C GLY A 194 3.76 -5.15 -21.00
N ASP A 195 3.79 -3.83 -21.13
CA ASP A 195 4.86 -2.97 -20.57
C ASP A 195 4.66 -2.62 -19.09
N ALA A 196 3.50 -2.98 -18.51
CA ALA A 196 3.21 -2.69 -17.12
C ALA A 196 3.89 -3.70 -16.18
N THR A 197 4.37 -3.19 -15.04
CA THR A 197 4.85 -3.99 -13.92
C THR A 197 3.78 -4.04 -12.84
N ILE A 198 3.52 -5.25 -12.32
CA ILE A 198 2.49 -5.49 -11.31
C ILE A 198 3.12 -6.11 -10.06
N PHE A 199 2.69 -5.65 -8.90
CA PHE A 199 2.99 -6.25 -7.59
C PHE A 199 1.69 -6.60 -6.89
N ALA A 200 1.63 -7.79 -6.28
CA ALA A 200 0.44 -8.28 -5.58
C ALA A 200 0.80 -9.13 -4.38
N SER A 201 -0.11 -9.22 -3.41
CA SER A 201 0.04 -10.15 -2.28
C SER A 201 -0.02 -11.62 -2.72
N GLU A 202 -0.79 -11.94 -3.75
CA GLU A 202 -0.99 -13.33 -4.23
C GLU A 202 -1.04 -13.42 -5.75
N THR A 203 -0.66 -14.59 -6.26
CA THR A 203 -0.68 -14.88 -7.71
C THR A 203 -2.09 -14.87 -8.30
N VAL A 204 -3.12 -15.23 -7.53
CA VAL A 204 -4.52 -15.17 -8.00
C VAL A 204 -4.90 -13.77 -8.51
N ALA A 205 -4.32 -12.72 -7.93
CA ALA A 205 -4.57 -11.36 -8.40
C ALA A 205 -3.88 -11.05 -9.73
N LEU A 206 -2.73 -11.70 -10.02
CA LEU A 206 -2.08 -11.66 -11.33
C LEU A 206 -2.95 -12.37 -12.38
N ASP A 207 -3.43 -13.58 -12.05
CA ASP A 207 -4.27 -14.38 -12.95
C ASP A 207 -5.55 -13.63 -13.35
N VAL A 208 -6.21 -12.98 -12.38
CA VAL A 208 -7.47 -12.23 -12.63
C VAL A 208 -7.24 -11.04 -13.55
N VAL A 209 -6.11 -10.35 -13.46
CA VAL A 209 -5.80 -9.22 -14.36
C VAL A 209 -5.13 -9.66 -15.66
N GLY A 210 -4.84 -10.95 -15.83
CA GLY A 210 -4.18 -11.50 -17.03
C GLY A 210 -2.70 -11.19 -17.10
N ALA A 211 -2.02 -11.04 -15.98
CA ALA A 211 -0.60 -10.77 -15.90
C ALA A 211 0.24 -12.04 -15.82
N ASP A 212 1.37 -12.04 -16.49
CA ASP A 212 2.35 -13.12 -16.41
C ASP A 212 3.15 -13.01 -15.11
N TYR A 213 3.26 -14.12 -14.38
CA TYR A 213 4.08 -14.21 -13.18
C TYR A 213 5.57 -14.13 -13.52
N VAL A 214 6.31 -13.33 -12.78
CA VAL A 214 7.77 -13.18 -12.93
C VAL A 214 8.51 -13.82 -11.76
N ARG A 215 8.18 -13.44 -10.52
CA ARG A 215 8.85 -13.95 -9.31
C ARG A 215 8.11 -13.58 -8.02
N THR A 216 8.53 -14.25 -6.95
CA THR A 216 8.23 -13.91 -5.55
C THR A 216 9.35 -13.09 -4.94
#